data_9de488c7ff4326579f02e701beaf995f
#
_entry.id   9de488c7ff4326579f02e701beaf995f
#
_cell.length_a   1.000
_cell.length_b   1.000
_cell.length_c   1.000
_cell.angle_alpha   90.00
_cell.angle_beta   90.00
_cell.angle_gamma   90.00
#
_symmetry.space_group_name_H-M   'P 1'
#
loop_
_entity.id
_entity.type
_entity.pdbx_description
1 polymer ?
#
loop_
_entity_poly.entity_id
_entity_poly.type
_entity_poly.pdbx_seq_one_letter_code
_entity_poly.pdbx_strand_id
1 'polypeptide(L)'
;MTSYFIKFMLLLMVTLSISQANATVVYYKNTNNWQTPTAHMWNGGEATNFPGKPMHDLGDGWYSIDAGNNKNIIFNSGSNANQTGNLQIPQNVSAAAYVDGVDGKWETVTYKLNHPWNVDEWDLKPLTDDGDGFYS
;
A
#
# COMPACT_ATOMS: atom_id res chain seq x y z
N MET A 1 -47.37 -4.37 2.49
CA MET A 1 -46.37 -4.46 3.59
C MET A 1 -45.07 -5.13 3.19
N THR A 2 -45.06 -6.14 2.34
CA THR A 2 -43.84 -6.81 1.87
C THR A 2 -42.91 -5.93 1.01
N SER A 3 -43.45 -4.92 0.28
CA SER A 3 -42.64 -4.03 -0.57
C SER A 3 -41.77 -3.03 0.21
N TYR A 4 -42.18 -2.62 1.41
CA TYR A 4 -41.38 -1.72 2.25
C TYR A 4 -40.19 -2.44 2.92
N PHE A 5 -40.40 -3.68 3.31
CA PHE A 5 -39.36 -4.51 3.91
C PHE A 5 -38.24 -4.82 2.91
N ILE A 6 -38.57 -5.14 1.68
CA ILE A 6 -37.61 -5.41 0.60
C ILE A 6 -36.81 -4.15 0.24
N LYS A 7 -37.45 -2.95 0.18
CA LYS A 7 -36.76 -1.68 -0.04
C LYS A 7 -35.80 -1.33 1.09
N PHE A 8 -36.18 -1.60 2.33
CA PHE A 8 -35.32 -1.40 3.49
C PHE A 8 -34.10 -2.32 3.49
N MET A 9 -34.27 -3.60 3.15
CA MET A 9 -33.18 -4.57 3.02
C MET A 9 -32.22 -4.21 1.90
N LEU A 10 -32.71 -3.72 0.75
CA LEU A 10 -31.86 -3.26 -0.35
C LEU A 10 -31.05 -2.03 0.03
N LEU A 11 -31.61 -1.08 0.78
CA LEU A 11 -30.91 0.10 1.26
C LEU A 11 -29.82 -0.27 2.27
N LEU A 12 -30.06 -1.25 3.15
CA LEU A 12 -29.09 -1.76 4.10
C LEU A 12 -27.92 -2.47 3.41
N MET A 13 -28.15 -3.22 2.35
CA MET A 13 -27.10 -3.86 1.54
C MET A 13 -26.22 -2.86 0.80
N VAL A 14 -26.77 -1.78 0.29
CA VAL A 14 -26.02 -0.71 -0.39
C VAL A 14 -25.14 0.05 0.60
N THR A 15 -25.60 0.30 1.82
CA THR A 15 -24.79 0.97 2.86
C THR A 15 -23.65 0.09 3.39
N LEU A 16 -23.82 -1.23 3.43
CA LEU A 16 -22.75 -2.17 3.82
C LEU A 16 -21.64 -2.27 2.77
N SER A 17 -21.93 -2.06 1.47
CA SER A 17 -20.91 -2.10 0.41
C SER A 17 -20.03 -0.85 0.33
N ILE A 18 -20.44 0.26 0.98
CA ILE A 18 -19.69 1.55 0.99
C ILE A 18 -18.66 1.61 2.13
N SER A 19 -18.75 0.71 3.14
CA SER A 19 -17.92 0.77 4.35
C SER A 19 -16.62 -0.03 4.29
N GLN A 20 -16.26 -0.63 3.14
CA GLN A 20 -14.98 -1.30 2.97
C GLN A 20 -13.89 -0.27 2.68
N ALA A 21 -13.21 0.15 3.75
CA ALA A 21 -11.97 0.88 3.63
C ALA A 21 -10.91 -0.05 3.00
N ASN A 22 -10.36 0.36 1.86
CA ASN A 22 -9.32 -0.39 1.18
C ASN A 22 -8.00 -0.25 1.94
N ALA A 23 -7.53 -1.36 2.52
CA ALA A 23 -6.20 -1.44 3.08
C ALA A 23 -5.15 -1.23 1.98
N THR A 24 -4.13 -0.45 2.26
CA THR A 24 -3.04 -0.17 1.31
C THR A 24 -1.80 -0.94 1.71
N VAL A 25 -1.26 -1.72 0.80
CA VAL A 25 0.07 -2.30 0.93
C VAL A 25 1.10 -1.28 0.48
N VAL A 26 2.08 -1.04 1.33
CA VAL A 26 3.15 -0.07 1.07
C VAL A 26 4.44 -0.80 0.74
N TYR A 27 5.07 -0.40 -0.36
CA TYR A 27 6.39 -0.83 -0.78
C TYR A 27 7.38 0.30 -0.57
N TYR A 28 8.53 -0.02 -0.01
CA TYR A 28 9.59 0.94 0.27
C TYR A 28 10.92 0.49 -0.33
N LYS A 29 11.54 1.35 -1.13
CA LYS A 29 12.91 1.12 -1.60
C LYS A 29 13.89 1.71 -0.59
N ASN A 30 14.61 0.86 0.09
CA ASN A 30 15.60 1.23 1.09
C ASN A 30 16.92 1.65 0.41
N THR A 31 17.00 2.89 -0.01
CA THR A 31 18.21 3.47 -0.62
C THR A 31 19.27 3.84 0.41
N ASN A 32 18.91 3.85 1.69
CA ASN A 32 19.83 4.17 2.79
C ASN A 32 20.59 2.95 3.33
N ASN A 33 20.33 1.77 2.78
CA ASN A 33 20.95 0.51 3.22
C ASN A 33 20.75 0.17 4.70
N TRP A 34 19.60 0.54 5.27
CA TRP A 34 19.25 0.11 6.62
C TRP A 34 19.07 -1.40 6.66
N GLN A 35 19.62 -2.06 7.68
CA GLN A 35 19.58 -3.53 7.77
C GLN A 35 18.17 -4.07 8.01
N THR A 36 17.42 -3.41 8.86
CA THR A 36 16.06 -3.81 9.24
C THR A 36 15.13 -2.60 9.24
N PRO A 37 14.67 -2.15 8.06
CA PRO A 37 13.74 -1.02 8.02
C PRO A 37 12.46 -1.33 8.78
N THR A 38 11.98 -0.34 9.50
CA THR A 38 10.71 -0.37 10.22
C THR A 38 9.78 0.73 9.69
N ALA A 39 8.50 0.53 9.83
CA ALA A 39 7.48 1.48 9.47
C ALA A 39 6.63 1.87 10.69
N HIS A 40 6.69 3.14 11.05
CA HIS A 40 5.80 3.72 12.03
C HIS A 40 4.60 4.35 11.31
N MET A 41 3.40 3.92 11.69
CA MET A 41 2.16 4.29 11.01
C MET A 41 1.11 4.79 12.00
N TRP A 42 0.32 5.77 11.57
CA TRP A 42 -0.75 6.35 12.40
C TRP A 42 -1.84 7.02 11.56
N ASN A 43 -2.86 7.48 12.26
CA ASN A 43 -3.96 8.29 11.74
C ASN A 43 -4.88 7.55 10.77
N GLY A 44 -5.64 6.61 11.29
CA GLY A 44 -6.78 6.03 10.56
C GLY A 44 -6.92 4.52 10.59
N GLY A 45 -6.02 3.81 11.25
CA GLY A 45 -6.09 2.37 11.45
C GLY A 45 -5.52 1.99 12.80
N GLU A 46 -4.90 0.83 12.89
CA GLU A 46 -4.11 0.46 14.05
C GLU A 46 -2.79 1.20 14.02
N ALA A 47 -2.68 2.27 14.80
CA ALA A 47 -1.43 3.00 14.94
C ALA A 47 -0.36 2.12 15.59
N THR A 48 0.87 2.22 15.11
CA THR A 48 2.01 1.57 15.72
C THR A 48 2.65 2.47 16.77
N ASN A 49 3.42 1.89 17.68
CA ASN A 49 4.33 2.65 18.53
C ASN A 49 5.68 2.77 17.81
N PHE A 50 6.33 3.92 17.92
CA PHE A 50 7.66 4.12 17.34
C PHE A 50 8.67 3.11 17.93
N PRO A 51 9.56 2.50 17.16
CA PRO A 51 9.90 2.74 15.76
C PRO A 51 8.95 2.10 14.73
N GLY A 52 7.91 1.43 15.15
CA GLY A 52 6.94 0.79 14.29
C GLY A 52 7.13 -0.71 14.16
N LYS A 53 6.60 -1.25 13.07
CA LYS A 53 6.70 -2.69 12.75
C LYS A 53 7.84 -2.95 11.79
N PRO A 54 8.58 -4.06 11.95
CA PRO A 54 9.53 -4.51 10.93
C PRO A 54 8.83 -4.74 9.60
N MET A 55 9.47 -4.32 8.53
CA MET A 55 8.98 -4.54 7.18
C MET A 55 9.41 -5.90 6.65
N HIS A 56 8.65 -6.44 5.71
CA HIS A 56 8.97 -7.69 5.04
C HIS A 56 9.99 -7.44 3.93
N ASP A 57 11.10 -8.14 3.96
CA ASP A 57 12.16 -8.07 2.96
C ASP A 57 11.76 -8.84 1.70
N LEU A 58 11.72 -8.13 0.56
CA LEU A 58 11.38 -8.68 -0.75
C LEU A 58 12.62 -8.94 -1.64
N GLY A 59 13.82 -8.59 -1.16
CA GLY A 59 15.05 -8.62 -1.95
C GLY A 59 15.31 -7.29 -2.67
N ASP A 60 16.53 -7.12 -3.15
CA ASP A 60 16.98 -5.95 -3.94
C ASP A 60 16.72 -4.59 -3.27
N GLY A 61 16.69 -4.55 -1.95
CA GLY A 61 16.42 -3.34 -1.18
C GLY A 61 14.94 -2.93 -1.13
N TRP A 62 14.04 -3.77 -1.61
CA TRP A 62 12.60 -3.57 -1.48
C TRP A 62 12.03 -4.24 -0.24
N TYR A 63 11.13 -3.52 0.41
CA TYR A 63 10.43 -3.95 1.60
C TYR A 63 8.93 -3.66 1.47
N SER A 64 8.11 -4.43 2.14
CA SER A 64 6.67 -4.21 2.16
C SER A 64 6.10 -4.24 3.56
N ILE A 65 4.95 -3.57 3.72
CA ILE A 65 4.14 -3.62 4.92
C ILE A 65 2.68 -3.35 4.57
N ASP A 66 1.78 -4.02 5.26
CA ASP A 66 0.37 -3.68 5.21
C ASP A 66 0.13 -2.46 6.12
N ALA A 67 -0.19 -1.34 5.50
CA ALA A 67 -0.50 -0.11 6.21
C ALA A 67 -1.94 -0.05 6.73
N GLY A 68 -2.76 -1.02 6.36
CA GLY A 68 -4.18 -0.99 6.70
C GLY A 68 -4.83 0.32 6.24
N ASN A 69 -5.54 0.97 7.14
CA ASN A 69 -6.21 2.25 6.90
C ASN A 69 -5.42 3.46 7.43
N ASN A 70 -4.18 3.27 7.86
CA ASN A 70 -3.35 4.37 8.30
C ASN A 70 -3.09 5.35 7.16
N LYS A 71 -3.04 6.64 7.47
CA LYS A 71 -2.87 7.71 6.49
C LYS A 71 -1.45 8.26 6.48
N ASN A 72 -0.69 8.01 7.53
CA ASN A 72 0.66 8.53 7.70
C ASN A 72 1.65 7.41 7.99
N ILE A 73 2.88 7.60 7.53
CA ILE A 73 3.96 6.64 7.70
C ILE A 73 5.32 7.35 7.79
N ILE A 74 6.20 6.80 8.61
CA ILE A 74 7.64 7.10 8.63
C ILE A 74 8.38 5.79 8.46
N PHE A 75 9.28 5.72 7.48
CA PHE A 75 10.27 4.65 7.40
C PHE A 75 11.50 5.02 8.19
N ASN A 76 12.07 4.08 8.92
CA ASN A 76 13.24 4.34 9.76
C ASN A 76 14.10 3.08 9.91
N SER A 77 15.30 3.27 10.47
CA SER A 77 16.25 2.19 10.77
C SER A 77 16.05 1.49 12.12
N GLY A 78 14.92 1.74 12.76
CA GLY A 78 14.68 1.35 14.15
C GLY A 78 15.05 2.45 15.16
N SER A 79 15.46 3.64 14.70
CA SER A 79 15.81 4.77 15.56
C SER A 79 15.41 6.12 14.95
N ASN A 80 15.28 7.13 15.81
CA ASN A 80 14.96 8.51 15.38
C ASN A 80 16.09 9.18 14.59
N ALA A 81 17.31 8.67 14.68
CA ALA A 81 18.46 9.27 14.01
C ALA A 81 18.45 9.07 12.50
N ASN A 82 17.79 8.02 12.04
CA ASN A 82 17.75 7.63 10.64
C ASN A 82 16.30 7.30 10.24
N GLN A 83 15.60 8.31 9.75
CA GLN A 83 14.21 8.18 9.34
C GLN A 83 13.89 9.10 8.16
N THR A 84 12.83 8.77 7.43
CA THR A 84 12.20 9.70 6.48
C THR A 84 11.46 10.82 7.22
N GLY A 85 11.03 11.84 6.50
CA GLY A 85 10.02 12.76 7.02
C GLY A 85 8.66 12.07 7.20
N ASN A 86 7.70 12.83 7.70
CA ASN A 86 6.31 12.39 7.76
C ASN A 86 5.73 12.29 6.35
N LEU A 87 5.34 11.10 5.94
CA LEU A 87 4.79 10.84 4.62
C LEU A 87 3.29 10.57 4.73
N GLN A 88 2.55 11.02 3.73
CA GLN A 88 1.13 10.69 3.58
C GLN A 88 0.97 9.51 2.64
N ILE A 89 0.36 8.44 3.12
CA ILE A 89 0.06 7.26 2.30
C ILE A 89 -1.03 7.63 1.30
N PRO A 90 -0.85 7.34 0.00
CA PRO A 90 -1.90 7.55 -1.00
C PRO A 90 -3.18 6.82 -0.59
N GLN A 91 -4.30 7.51 -0.67
CA GLN A 91 -5.61 6.97 -0.31
C GLN A 91 -6.32 6.40 -1.53
N ASN A 92 -7.24 5.46 -1.31
CA ASN A 92 -8.04 4.82 -2.36
C ASN A 92 -7.22 4.04 -3.40
N VAL A 93 -6.07 3.53 -2.98
CA VAL A 93 -5.23 2.63 -3.77
C VAL A 93 -4.92 1.37 -2.98
N SER A 94 -4.83 0.23 -3.65
CA SER A 94 -4.50 -1.05 -3.00
C SER A 94 -3.02 -1.19 -2.69
N ALA A 95 -2.17 -0.51 -3.44
CA ALA A 95 -0.73 -0.54 -3.25
C ALA A 95 -0.07 0.77 -3.69
N ALA A 96 0.97 1.17 -2.97
CA ALA A 96 1.77 2.35 -3.28
C ALA A 96 3.24 2.07 -2.99
N ALA A 97 4.14 2.58 -3.81
CA ALA A 97 5.57 2.44 -3.64
C ALA A 97 6.23 3.80 -3.34
N TYR A 98 7.20 3.80 -2.45
CA TYR A 98 7.99 4.97 -2.11
C TYR A 98 9.48 4.68 -2.29
N VAL A 99 10.16 5.57 -3.01
CA VAL A 99 11.62 5.54 -3.17
C VAL A 99 12.19 6.77 -2.48
N ASP A 100 12.98 6.55 -1.45
CA ASP A 100 13.63 7.62 -0.71
C ASP A 100 14.71 8.30 -1.58
N GLY A 101 14.76 9.63 -1.52
CA GLY A 101 15.73 10.42 -2.26
C GLY A 101 15.41 10.68 -3.74
N VAL A 102 14.32 10.12 -4.27
CA VAL A 102 13.83 10.43 -5.63
C VAL A 102 12.57 11.27 -5.51
N ASP A 103 12.73 12.59 -5.53
CA ASP A 103 11.66 13.62 -5.52
C ASP A 103 10.54 13.44 -4.48
N GLY A 104 10.70 12.52 -3.53
CA GLY A 104 9.72 12.23 -2.49
C GLY A 104 8.34 11.82 -3.03
N LYS A 105 8.26 11.23 -4.20
CA LYS A 105 7.00 10.89 -4.85
C LYS A 105 6.60 9.46 -4.57
N TRP A 106 5.31 9.30 -4.30
CA TRP A 106 4.66 8.02 -4.31
C TRP A 106 4.33 7.60 -5.73
N GLU A 107 4.51 6.31 -6.02
CA GLU A 107 4.06 5.69 -7.26
C GLU A 107 2.96 4.69 -6.96
N THR A 108 1.91 4.69 -7.74
CA THR A 108 0.85 3.69 -7.66
C THR A 108 1.34 2.39 -8.29
N VAL A 109 1.30 1.32 -7.52
CA VAL A 109 1.69 -0.01 -8.00
C VAL A 109 0.46 -0.67 -8.62
N THR A 110 0.52 -0.90 -9.92
CA THR A 110 -0.45 -1.74 -10.62
C THR A 110 0.13 -3.13 -10.78
N TYR A 111 -0.55 -4.15 -10.27
CA TYR A 111 -0.08 -5.52 -10.38
C TYR A 111 -0.07 -5.98 -11.85
N LYS A 112 1.09 -6.35 -12.35
CA LYS A 112 1.19 -7.13 -13.57
C LYS A 112 1.04 -8.61 -13.24
N LEU A 113 -0.07 -9.21 -13.63
CA LEU A 113 -0.36 -10.62 -13.36
C LEU A 113 0.51 -11.61 -14.16
N ASN A 114 1.35 -11.16 -15.09
CA ASN A 114 1.95 -12.01 -16.09
C ASN A 114 3.46 -12.23 -16.01
N HIS A 115 4.13 -11.83 -14.94
CA HIS A 115 5.52 -12.22 -14.76
C HIS A 115 5.71 -13.11 -13.53
N PRO A 116 5.84 -14.42 -13.74
CA PRO A 116 6.36 -15.26 -12.68
C PRO A 116 7.84 -14.91 -12.48
N TRP A 117 8.11 -14.20 -11.40
CA TRP A 117 9.40 -14.20 -10.72
C TRP A 117 10.59 -13.45 -11.32
N ASN A 118 10.45 -12.57 -12.29
CA ASN A 118 11.52 -11.65 -12.66
C ASN A 118 11.34 -10.33 -11.93
N VAL A 119 11.94 -10.23 -10.75
CA VAL A 119 11.94 -9.01 -9.92
C VAL A 119 12.78 -7.87 -10.54
N ASP A 120 13.51 -8.13 -11.62
CA ASP A 120 14.36 -7.15 -12.27
C ASP A 120 13.59 -6.20 -13.21
N GLU A 121 12.32 -6.49 -13.48
CA GLU A 121 11.48 -5.62 -14.29
C GLU A 121 10.26 -5.14 -13.51
N TRP A 122 10.47 -4.38 -12.45
CA TRP A 122 9.42 -3.49 -11.96
C TRP A 122 9.26 -2.31 -12.91
N ASP A 123 9.07 -2.63 -14.17
CA ASP A 123 8.66 -1.65 -15.16
C ASP A 123 7.16 -1.41 -14.93
N LEU A 124 6.86 -0.31 -14.27
CA LEU A 124 5.50 0.14 -13.92
C LEU A 124 4.71 0.55 -15.17
N LYS A 125 4.83 -0.22 -16.24
CA LYS A 125 4.00 -0.03 -17.43
C LYS A 125 2.57 -0.42 -17.11
N PRO A 126 1.60 0.38 -17.49
CA PRO A 126 0.21 -0.02 -17.39
C PRO A 126 -0.02 -1.31 -18.17
N LEU A 127 -0.83 -2.20 -17.60
CA LEU A 127 -1.29 -3.39 -18.30
C LEU A 127 -2.01 -2.97 -19.58
N THR A 128 -1.55 -3.46 -20.72
CA THR A 128 -2.24 -3.27 -21.98
C THR A 128 -3.18 -4.44 -22.23
N ASP A 129 -4.40 -4.12 -22.65
CA ASP A 129 -5.35 -5.11 -23.11
C ASP A 129 -4.94 -5.54 -24.52
N ASP A 130 -4.50 -6.77 -24.68
CA ASP A 130 -4.10 -7.36 -25.96
C ASP A 130 -5.27 -8.01 -26.71
N GLY A 131 -6.51 -7.80 -26.23
CA GLY A 131 -7.72 -8.14 -26.97
C GLY A 131 -8.17 -9.61 -26.86
N ASP A 132 -7.48 -10.43 -26.08
CA ASP A 132 -7.84 -11.83 -25.83
C ASP A 132 -8.41 -12.09 -24.43
N GLY A 133 -8.62 -11.00 -23.66
CA GLY A 133 -9.11 -11.05 -22.28
C GLY A 133 -8.02 -11.27 -21.24
N PHE A 134 -6.75 -11.23 -21.66
CA PHE A 134 -5.59 -11.22 -20.78
C PHE A 134 -4.88 -9.88 -20.85
N TYR A 135 -4.18 -9.54 -19.79
CA TYR A 135 -3.37 -8.32 -19.69
C TYR A 135 -1.89 -8.69 -19.63
N SER A 136 -1.11 -8.11 -20.47
CA SER A 136 0.34 -8.31 -20.55
C SER A 136 1.14 -7.15 -19.98
#